data_63510b06a8f4fce105bf565a788c6a31
#
_entry.id   63510b06a8f4fce105bf565a788c6a31
#
_cell.length_a   1.000
_cell.length_b   1.000
_cell.length_c   1.000
_cell.angle_alpha   90.00
_cell.angle_beta   90.00
_cell.angle_gamma   90.00
#
_symmetry.space_group_name_H-M   'P 1'
#
loop_
_entity.id
_entity.type
_entity.pdbx_description
1 polymer ?
#
loop_
_entity_poly.entity_id
_entity_poly.type
_entity_poly.pdbx_seq_one_letter_code
_entity_poly.pdbx_strand_id
1 'polypeptide(L)'
;MKQRFLAFSLFCMALVFRLVAEGGPSGPAELPPAPPVRGVALVITGAAARIPQEAALLEALDERGLLKDLSFISGDSSGALNAVAVNAIVSGRMTWARYRQILEGLHNSDVFVQSGKRLPVDTSPLRAMLKRVVEGEMGFRTMGDLPIPTSISITRLEDLGLEKTAYRMCSERINAESDPSLSIVDILMASTAIPVVFPAARIAGVTTIKDIDYVDGGAGEDYVPYEAILEFEAARNLAFEKVFIVSRKSNTVPEVSEELRALGVNDRGLFDKLGISPERLASRLFLKYLAQLARQAPGLADRTFVWRPDFQASFLLLDFNSLGAQYAATQEWAQASAPVPLLQYLSEARSP
;
A
#
# COMPACT_ATOMS: atom_id res chain seq x y z
N MET A 1 -18.75 10.24 -32.28
CA MET A 1 -17.97 9.37 -31.39
C MET A 1 -18.60 8.00 -31.14
N LYS A 2 -19.93 7.83 -31.09
CA LYS A 2 -20.59 6.51 -30.86
C LYS A 2 -20.41 5.45 -31.98
N GLN A 3 -20.14 5.84 -33.21
CA GLN A 3 -19.97 4.88 -34.32
C GLN A 3 -18.58 4.23 -34.42
N ARG A 4 -17.54 4.81 -33.81
CA ARG A 4 -16.19 4.21 -33.82
C ARG A 4 -15.98 3.12 -32.74
N PHE A 5 -16.77 3.13 -31.69
CA PHE A 5 -16.74 2.09 -30.65
C PHE A 5 -17.39 0.79 -31.08
N LEU A 6 -18.44 0.88 -31.90
CA LEU A 6 -19.13 -0.32 -32.41
C LEU A 6 -18.30 -1.09 -33.44
N ALA A 7 -17.47 -0.39 -34.23
CA ALA A 7 -16.60 -1.01 -35.22
C ALA A 7 -15.44 -1.78 -34.62
N PHE A 8 -14.88 -1.31 -33.48
CA PHE A 8 -13.79 -1.99 -32.78
C PHE A 8 -14.26 -3.26 -32.06
N SER A 9 -15.44 -3.25 -31.46
CA SER A 9 -16.05 -4.41 -30.80
C SER A 9 -16.40 -5.53 -31.79
N LEU A 10 -16.87 -5.19 -32.97
CA LEU A 10 -17.19 -6.16 -34.04
C LEU A 10 -15.94 -6.76 -34.69
N PHE A 11 -14.84 -6.01 -34.75
CA PHE A 11 -13.57 -6.51 -35.30
C PHE A 11 -12.90 -7.54 -34.34
N CYS A 12 -12.96 -7.33 -33.04
CA CYS A 12 -12.49 -8.32 -32.06
C CYS A 12 -13.33 -9.59 -32.04
N MET A 13 -14.68 -9.49 -32.22
CA MET A 13 -15.52 -10.68 -32.31
C MET A 13 -15.29 -11.48 -33.62
N ALA A 14 -15.01 -10.82 -34.73
CA ALA A 14 -14.74 -11.52 -36.01
C ALA A 14 -13.39 -12.24 -35.99
N LEU A 15 -12.40 -11.79 -35.23
CA LEU A 15 -11.09 -12.44 -35.08
C LEU A 15 -11.18 -13.72 -34.24
N VAL A 16 -12.05 -13.75 -33.24
CA VAL A 16 -12.28 -14.94 -32.39
C VAL A 16 -13.03 -16.05 -33.16
N PHE A 17 -13.95 -15.70 -34.08
CA PHE A 17 -14.67 -16.68 -34.85
C PHE A 17 -13.88 -17.29 -36.03
N ARG A 18 -12.82 -16.64 -36.52
CA ARG A 18 -11.98 -17.20 -37.60
C ARG A 18 -10.95 -18.22 -37.10
N LEU A 19 -10.64 -18.23 -35.81
CA LEU A 19 -9.71 -19.19 -35.19
C LEU A 19 -10.36 -20.53 -34.78
N VAL A 20 -11.69 -20.67 -34.96
CA VAL A 20 -12.41 -21.89 -34.55
C VAL A 20 -12.73 -22.81 -35.74
N ALA A 21 -12.41 -22.41 -36.99
CA ALA A 21 -12.85 -23.14 -38.21
C ALA A 21 -11.79 -24.03 -38.88
N GLU A 22 -10.58 -24.13 -38.40
CA GLU A 22 -9.55 -25.03 -38.95
C GLU A 22 -8.81 -25.82 -37.84
N GLY A 23 -9.52 -26.73 -37.18
CA GLY A 23 -8.93 -27.65 -36.23
C GLY A 23 -9.49 -29.06 -36.41
N GLY A 24 -8.69 -29.91 -37.10
CA GLY A 24 -8.82 -31.36 -37.00
C GLY A 24 -8.66 -31.81 -35.53
N PRO A 25 -8.94 -33.07 -35.15
CA PRO A 25 -8.88 -33.53 -33.76
C PRO A 25 -7.44 -33.42 -33.22
N SER A 26 -7.13 -32.27 -32.65
CA SER A 26 -5.92 -32.09 -31.87
C SER A 26 -6.14 -32.87 -30.57
N GLY A 27 -5.24 -33.79 -30.25
CA GLY A 27 -5.18 -34.42 -28.93
C GLY A 27 -5.29 -33.40 -27.79
N PRO A 28 -5.56 -33.83 -26.56
CA PRO A 28 -5.72 -32.90 -25.45
C PRO A 28 -4.53 -31.94 -25.43
N ALA A 29 -4.81 -30.63 -25.60
CA ALA A 29 -3.80 -29.60 -25.56
C ALA A 29 -3.07 -29.74 -24.22
N GLU A 30 -1.80 -30.04 -24.26
CA GLU A 30 -0.95 -30.10 -23.08
C GLU A 30 -1.06 -28.75 -22.38
N LEU A 31 -1.58 -28.71 -21.16
CA LEU A 31 -1.66 -27.48 -20.38
C LEU A 31 -0.24 -26.91 -20.26
N PRO A 32 -0.04 -25.61 -20.46
CA PRO A 32 1.26 -25.01 -20.28
C PRO A 32 1.80 -25.39 -18.89
N PRO A 33 3.10 -25.69 -18.77
CA PRO A 33 3.70 -26.06 -17.49
C PRO A 33 3.39 -24.98 -16.47
N ALA A 34 3.06 -25.38 -15.23
CA ALA A 34 2.81 -24.44 -14.15
C ALA A 34 4.02 -23.52 -13.96
N PRO A 35 3.83 -22.22 -13.73
CA PRO A 35 4.93 -21.30 -13.55
C PRO A 35 5.81 -21.75 -12.37
N PRO A 36 7.14 -21.54 -12.44
CA PRO A 36 8.04 -21.88 -11.36
C PRO A 36 7.70 -21.08 -10.09
N VAL A 37 7.60 -21.77 -8.96
CA VAL A 37 7.33 -21.16 -7.65
C VAL A 37 8.65 -20.70 -7.04
N ARG A 38 8.76 -19.42 -6.67
CA ARG A 38 10.01 -18.85 -6.14
C ARG A 38 9.76 -17.70 -5.18
N GLY A 39 10.53 -17.71 -4.08
CA GLY A 39 10.68 -16.57 -3.17
C GLY A 39 9.40 -16.19 -2.42
N VAL A 40 9.52 -15.11 -1.69
CA VAL A 40 8.48 -14.54 -0.83
C VAL A 40 8.13 -13.13 -1.34
N ALA A 41 6.86 -12.76 -1.25
CA ALA A 41 6.43 -11.39 -1.49
C ALA A 41 5.77 -10.79 -0.25
N LEU A 42 5.91 -9.46 -0.10
CA LEU A 42 5.26 -8.66 0.93
C LEU A 42 4.24 -7.72 0.31
N VAL A 43 3.10 -7.59 0.98
CA VAL A 43 2.09 -6.54 0.78
C VAL A 43 1.95 -5.79 2.09
N ILE A 44 2.22 -4.49 2.09
CA ILE A 44 2.19 -3.64 3.29
C ILE A 44 1.16 -2.55 3.06
N THR A 45 0.11 -2.52 3.88
CA THR A 45 -1.01 -1.58 3.74
C THR A 45 -0.67 -0.20 4.27
N GLY A 46 -1.50 0.80 3.97
CA GLY A 46 -1.40 2.12 4.59
C GLY A 46 -1.84 2.12 6.06
N ALA A 47 -1.12 2.84 6.91
CA ALA A 47 -1.31 2.87 8.36
C ALA A 47 -1.25 4.26 8.99
N ALA A 48 -0.82 5.29 8.23
CA ALA A 48 -0.52 6.63 8.74
C ALA A 48 0.41 6.57 9.98
N ALA A 49 0.09 7.22 11.11
CA ALA A 49 0.90 7.17 12.34
C ALA A 49 0.92 5.78 13.01
N ARG A 50 0.29 4.75 12.43
CA ARG A 50 0.39 3.37 12.91
C ARG A 50 1.47 2.57 12.17
N ILE A 51 2.31 3.24 11.41
CA ILE A 51 3.48 2.66 10.72
C ILE A 51 4.35 1.75 11.62
N PRO A 52 4.55 2.03 12.95
CA PRO A 52 5.36 1.17 13.80
C PRO A 52 4.73 -0.21 14.04
N GLN A 53 3.40 -0.32 13.95
CA GLN A 53 2.74 -1.61 14.09
C GLN A 53 3.13 -2.55 12.94
N GLU A 54 3.14 -2.04 11.72
CA GLU A 54 3.60 -2.80 10.56
C GLU A 54 5.10 -3.10 10.64
N ALA A 55 5.92 -2.11 11.04
CA ALA A 55 7.37 -2.27 11.21
C ALA A 55 7.72 -3.38 12.22
N ALA A 56 7.02 -3.44 13.37
CA ALA A 56 7.23 -4.48 14.38
C ALA A 56 6.84 -5.88 13.87
N LEU A 57 5.79 -5.99 13.05
CA LEU A 57 5.42 -7.26 12.41
C LEU A 57 6.48 -7.68 11.37
N LEU A 58 6.99 -6.74 10.59
CA LEU A 58 8.03 -7.01 9.59
C LEU A 58 9.33 -7.47 10.25
N GLU A 59 9.76 -6.82 11.36
CA GLU A 59 10.89 -7.27 12.17
C GLU A 59 10.67 -8.71 12.67
N ALA A 60 9.49 -9.01 13.20
CA ALA A 60 9.17 -10.36 13.69
C ALA A 60 9.09 -11.41 12.57
N LEU A 61 8.69 -11.06 11.34
CA LEU A 61 8.79 -11.95 10.17
C LEU A 61 10.25 -12.25 9.83
N ASP A 62 11.09 -11.22 9.85
CA ASP A 62 12.52 -11.36 9.54
C ASP A 62 13.25 -12.20 10.62
N GLU A 63 13.03 -11.92 11.90
CA GLU A 63 13.58 -12.70 13.03
C GLU A 63 13.21 -14.18 12.97
N ARG A 64 12.02 -14.51 12.43
CA ARG A 64 11.56 -15.89 12.20
C ARG A 64 12.09 -16.51 10.92
N GLY A 65 12.91 -15.77 10.15
CA GLY A 65 13.45 -16.21 8.86
C GLY A 65 12.41 -16.32 7.75
N LEU A 66 11.21 -15.75 7.93
CA LEU A 66 10.14 -15.80 6.94
C LEU A 66 10.35 -14.85 5.75
N LEU A 67 11.31 -13.90 5.86
CA LEU A 67 11.69 -12.99 4.80
C LEU A 67 13.00 -13.37 4.10
N LYS A 68 13.57 -14.54 4.39
CA LYS A 68 14.90 -14.96 3.86
C LYS A 68 14.98 -14.90 2.34
N ASP A 69 13.91 -15.29 1.64
CA ASP A 69 13.86 -15.33 0.17
C ASP A 69 12.94 -14.23 -0.39
N LEU A 70 12.89 -13.07 0.29
CA LEU A 70 12.08 -11.93 -0.12
C LEU A 70 12.52 -11.44 -1.50
N SER A 71 11.58 -11.43 -2.46
CA SER A 71 11.84 -11.17 -3.87
C SER A 71 10.97 -10.08 -4.46
N PHE A 72 9.91 -9.65 -3.75
CA PHE A 72 9.05 -8.55 -4.18
C PHE A 72 8.37 -7.89 -2.99
N ILE A 73 8.19 -6.58 -3.06
CA ILE A 73 7.47 -5.81 -2.05
C ILE A 73 6.46 -4.90 -2.75
N SER A 74 5.23 -4.88 -2.24
CA SER A 74 4.21 -3.90 -2.59
C SER A 74 3.80 -3.11 -1.36
N GLY A 75 3.78 -1.79 -1.46
CA GLY A 75 3.46 -0.91 -0.33
C GLY A 75 2.58 0.28 -0.72
N ASP A 76 1.73 0.70 0.22
CA ASP A 76 0.87 1.86 0.10
C ASP A 76 1.04 2.78 1.31
N SER A 77 1.07 4.10 1.11
CA SER A 77 1.14 5.09 2.18
C SER A 77 2.32 4.83 3.14
N SER A 78 2.09 4.72 4.44
CA SER A 78 3.14 4.30 5.40
C SER A 78 3.72 2.92 5.11
N GLY A 79 2.96 2.02 4.47
CA GLY A 79 3.47 0.74 3.98
C GLY A 79 4.54 0.90 2.90
N ALA A 80 4.48 1.97 2.09
CA ALA A 80 5.54 2.31 1.15
C ALA A 80 6.82 2.75 1.88
N LEU A 81 6.70 3.49 3.00
CA LEU A 81 7.84 3.83 3.85
C LEU A 81 8.49 2.57 4.45
N ASN A 82 7.68 1.66 4.98
CA ASN A 82 8.13 0.37 5.48
C ASN A 82 8.79 -0.49 4.37
N ALA A 83 8.25 -0.46 3.13
CA ALA A 83 8.83 -1.18 2.00
C ALA A 83 10.24 -0.70 1.67
N VAL A 84 10.48 0.62 1.68
CA VAL A 84 11.83 1.20 1.49
C VAL A 84 12.76 0.87 2.66
N ALA A 85 12.26 0.89 3.91
CA ALA A 85 13.02 0.51 5.07
C ALA A 85 13.43 -0.98 5.03
N VAL A 86 12.52 -1.89 4.66
CA VAL A 86 12.84 -3.32 4.46
C VAL A 86 13.94 -3.50 3.42
N ASN A 87 13.88 -2.79 2.28
CA ASN A 87 14.95 -2.81 1.28
C ASN A 87 16.31 -2.42 1.89
N ALA A 88 16.35 -1.40 2.73
CA ALA A 88 17.58 -0.98 3.40
C ALA A 88 18.09 -2.02 4.41
N ILE A 89 17.19 -2.67 5.14
CA ILE A 89 17.52 -3.67 6.15
C ILE A 89 18.05 -4.96 5.49
N VAL A 90 17.35 -5.51 4.53
CA VAL A 90 17.77 -6.76 3.86
C VAL A 90 19.05 -6.58 3.05
N SER A 91 19.35 -5.35 2.60
CA SER A 91 20.63 -5.03 1.93
C SER A 91 21.76 -4.67 2.90
N GLY A 92 21.53 -4.70 4.20
CA GLY A 92 22.52 -4.38 5.24
C GLY A 92 22.88 -2.89 5.36
N ARG A 93 22.09 -2.00 4.72
CA ARG A 93 22.29 -0.53 4.80
C ARG A 93 21.71 0.06 6.09
N MET A 94 20.76 -0.64 6.71
CA MET A 94 20.14 -0.27 7.98
C MET A 94 19.91 -1.52 8.84
N THR A 95 19.69 -1.34 10.13
CA THR A 95 19.27 -2.42 11.04
C THR A 95 17.87 -2.15 11.57
N TRP A 96 17.16 -3.19 12.02
CA TRP A 96 15.86 -3.02 12.69
C TRP A 96 15.96 -2.11 13.90
N ALA A 97 17.03 -2.25 14.71
CA ALA A 97 17.27 -1.38 15.85
C ALA A 97 17.38 0.10 15.46
N ARG A 98 18.08 0.40 14.34
CA ARG A 98 18.19 1.79 13.85
C ARG A 98 16.86 2.30 13.32
N TYR A 99 16.10 1.48 12.57
CA TYR A 99 14.79 1.86 12.07
C TYR A 99 13.80 2.14 13.20
N ARG A 100 13.79 1.29 14.23
CA ARG A 100 13.01 1.50 15.45
C ARG A 100 13.36 2.84 16.11
N GLN A 101 14.66 3.15 16.30
CA GLN A 101 15.10 4.42 16.88
C GLN A 101 14.60 5.63 16.06
N ILE A 102 14.58 5.53 14.72
CA ILE A 102 14.04 6.58 13.86
C ILE A 102 12.55 6.75 14.14
N LEU A 103 11.77 5.66 14.17
CA LEU A 103 10.34 5.73 14.43
C LEU A 103 10.05 6.28 15.83
N GLU A 104 10.73 5.80 16.87
CA GLU A 104 10.56 6.25 18.26
C GLU A 104 10.91 7.72 18.47
N GLY A 105 11.83 8.23 17.67
CA GLY A 105 12.25 9.64 17.72
C GLY A 105 11.42 10.60 16.90
N LEU A 106 10.41 10.12 16.15
CA LEU A 106 9.53 10.98 15.35
C LEU A 106 8.41 11.58 16.21
N HIS A 107 8.10 12.83 15.91
CA HIS A 107 7.00 13.59 16.50
C HIS A 107 6.11 14.17 15.40
N ASN A 108 4.93 14.68 15.77
CA ASN A 108 4.02 15.36 14.84
C ASN A 108 4.73 16.47 14.06
N SER A 109 5.61 17.25 14.71
CA SER A 109 6.39 18.34 14.10
C SER A 109 7.39 17.90 13.04
N ASP A 110 7.79 16.62 13.02
CA ASP A 110 8.67 16.05 11.99
C ASP A 110 7.90 15.61 10.75
N VAL A 111 6.59 15.51 10.85
CA VAL A 111 5.70 15.09 9.76
C VAL A 111 4.94 16.28 9.17
N PHE A 112 4.37 17.12 10.02
CA PHE A 112 3.60 18.27 9.56
C PHE A 112 3.71 19.46 10.52
N VAL A 113 3.56 20.65 9.97
CA VAL A 113 3.38 21.87 10.72
C VAL A 113 2.12 22.59 10.24
N GLN A 114 1.49 23.29 11.17
CA GLN A 114 0.31 24.06 10.86
C GLN A 114 0.69 25.33 10.10
N SER A 115 0.29 25.46 8.85
CA SER A 115 0.42 26.70 8.09
C SER A 115 -0.88 27.51 8.14
N GLY A 116 -1.06 28.27 9.22
CA GLY A 116 -2.29 29.05 9.46
C GLY A 116 -3.43 28.21 10.04
N LYS A 117 -4.71 28.60 9.78
CA LYS A 117 -5.93 27.95 10.30
C LYS A 117 -6.67 27.09 9.28
N ARG A 118 -6.01 26.67 8.20
CA ARG A 118 -6.66 25.97 7.08
C ARG A 118 -5.90 24.69 6.69
N LEU A 119 -6.65 23.72 6.21
CA LEU A 119 -6.11 22.54 5.53
C LEU A 119 -5.82 22.87 4.04
N PRO A 120 -4.87 22.18 3.42
CA PRO A 120 -4.01 21.15 4.01
C PRO A 120 -2.91 21.75 4.91
N VAL A 121 -2.34 20.91 5.78
CA VAL A 121 -1.18 21.27 6.61
C VAL A 121 0.09 21.34 5.74
N ASP A 122 1.16 21.94 6.26
CA ASP A 122 2.47 21.92 5.58
C ASP A 122 3.20 20.62 5.94
N THR A 123 3.57 19.82 4.92
CA THR A 123 4.32 18.57 5.03
C THR A 123 5.79 18.71 4.62
N SER A 124 6.33 19.93 4.59
CA SER A 124 7.76 20.16 4.34
C SER A 124 8.67 19.47 5.38
N PRO A 125 8.30 19.34 6.67
CA PRO A 125 9.09 18.55 7.62
C PRO A 125 9.18 17.08 7.22
N LEU A 126 8.07 16.45 6.79
CA LEU A 126 8.08 15.08 6.29
C LEU A 126 9.05 14.91 5.13
N ARG A 127 9.01 15.80 4.15
CA ARG A 127 9.94 15.77 3.01
C ARG A 127 11.40 15.90 3.46
N ALA A 128 11.70 16.79 4.40
CA ALA A 128 13.04 16.96 4.95
C ALA A 128 13.51 15.70 5.70
N MET A 129 12.64 15.11 6.49
CA MET A 129 12.89 13.86 7.19
C MET A 129 13.16 12.71 6.22
N LEU A 130 12.31 12.55 5.18
CA LEU A 130 12.49 11.51 4.16
C LEU A 130 13.83 11.68 3.42
N LYS A 131 14.22 12.89 3.04
CA LYS A 131 15.53 13.13 2.44
C LYS A 131 16.66 12.72 3.36
N ARG A 132 16.60 13.09 4.63
CA ARG A 132 17.64 12.74 5.60
C ARG A 132 17.75 11.23 5.79
N VAL A 133 16.61 10.54 5.95
CA VAL A 133 16.59 9.10 6.25
C VAL A 133 16.80 8.27 4.98
N VAL A 134 16.00 8.49 3.95
CA VAL A 134 16.01 7.63 2.75
C VAL A 134 17.24 7.91 1.88
N GLU A 135 17.52 9.18 1.59
CA GLU A 135 18.69 9.52 0.76
C GLU A 135 19.99 9.52 1.57
N GLY A 136 19.94 10.01 2.81
CA GLY A 136 21.13 10.17 3.66
C GLY A 136 21.56 8.90 4.38
N GLU A 137 20.65 8.22 5.09
CA GLU A 137 21.01 7.04 5.89
C GLU A 137 20.89 5.74 5.11
N MET A 138 19.79 5.54 4.34
CA MET A 138 19.57 4.33 3.54
C MET A 138 20.33 4.38 2.20
N GLY A 139 20.66 5.57 1.69
CA GLY A 139 21.41 5.76 0.46
C GLY A 139 20.60 5.47 -0.81
N PHE A 140 19.27 5.60 -0.76
CA PHE A 140 18.39 5.42 -1.91
C PHE A 140 17.89 6.79 -2.41
N ARG A 141 18.04 7.07 -3.69
CA ARG A 141 17.58 8.32 -4.32
C ARG A 141 16.45 8.08 -5.30
N THR A 142 16.53 6.99 -6.04
CA THR A 142 15.58 6.63 -7.10
C THR A 142 15.00 5.24 -6.86
N MET A 143 13.89 4.93 -7.52
CA MET A 143 13.30 3.58 -7.45
C MET A 143 14.29 2.49 -7.88
N GLY A 144 15.17 2.79 -8.85
CA GLY A 144 16.19 1.86 -9.32
C GLY A 144 17.28 1.53 -8.29
N ASP A 145 17.40 2.30 -7.20
CA ASP A 145 18.36 2.02 -6.13
C ASP A 145 17.88 0.92 -5.17
N LEU A 146 16.59 0.56 -5.23
CA LEU A 146 16.01 -0.47 -4.37
C LEU A 146 16.49 -1.86 -4.78
N PRO A 147 17.15 -2.63 -3.91
CA PRO A 147 17.72 -3.94 -4.25
C PRO A 147 16.65 -5.01 -4.52
N ILE A 148 15.46 -4.88 -3.91
CA ILE A 148 14.33 -5.77 -4.17
C ILE A 148 13.32 -5.05 -5.06
N PRO A 149 12.80 -5.68 -6.12
CA PRO A 149 11.69 -5.15 -6.90
C PRO A 149 10.55 -4.69 -5.98
N THR A 150 10.23 -3.40 -6.05
CA THR A 150 9.28 -2.78 -5.13
C THR A 150 8.27 -1.96 -5.92
N SER A 151 6.99 -2.16 -5.64
CA SER A 151 5.88 -1.37 -6.18
C SER A 151 5.30 -0.48 -5.08
N ILE A 152 5.12 0.80 -5.38
CA ILE A 152 4.50 1.78 -4.48
C ILE A 152 3.23 2.31 -5.13
N SER A 153 2.13 2.20 -4.41
CA SER A 153 0.82 2.67 -4.87
C SER A 153 0.61 4.15 -4.56
N ILE A 154 0.10 4.85 -5.56
CA ILE A 154 -0.33 6.25 -5.48
C ILE A 154 -1.67 6.39 -6.18
N THR A 155 -2.41 7.44 -5.89
CA THR A 155 -3.66 7.76 -6.57
C THR A 155 -3.52 9.05 -7.36
N ARG A 156 -3.75 8.97 -8.67
CA ARG A 156 -3.74 10.12 -9.56
C ARG A 156 -5.08 10.85 -9.50
N LEU A 157 -5.05 12.17 -9.32
CA LEU A 157 -6.21 13.03 -9.41
C LEU A 157 -6.32 13.55 -10.85
N GLU A 158 -7.43 13.23 -11.52
CA GLU A 158 -7.75 13.74 -12.85
C GLU A 158 -8.95 14.67 -12.79
N ASP A 159 -8.82 15.85 -13.43
CA ASP A 159 -9.97 16.71 -13.69
C ASP A 159 -10.82 16.09 -14.81
N LEU A 160 -12.06 15.81 -14.51
CA LEU A 160 -13.01 15.25 -15.49
C LEU A 160 -13.54 16.28 -16.50
N GLY A 161 -13.01 17.52 -16.50
CA GLY A 161 -13.44 18.60 -17.40
C GLY A 161 -14.86 19.09 -17.12
N LEU A 162 -15.45 18.69 -16.01
CA LEU A 162 -16.71 19.24 -15.50
C LEU A 162 -16.36 20.43 -14.60
N GLU A 163 -16.89 21.59 -14.89
CA GLU A 163 -16.60 22.84 -14.19
C GLU A 163 -16.36 22.63 -12.67
N LYS A 164 -15.10 22.75 -12.30
CA LYS A 164 -14.52 23.07 -11.00
C LYS A 164 -14.41 22.03 -9.89
N THR A 165 -14.99 20.84 -9.89
CA THR A 165 -14.89 20.01 -8.67
C THR A 165 -14.95 18.48 -8.82
N ALA A 166 -15.09 17.92 -10.01
CA ALA A 166 -15.15 16.48 -10.16
C ALA A 166 -13.77 15.90 -10.51
N TYR A 167 -13.06 15.40 -9.51
CA TYR A 167 -11.81 14.66 -9.71
C TYR A 167 -12.10 13.16 -9.82
N ARG A 168 -11.50 12.51 -10.81
CA ARG A 168 -11.45 11.06 -10.88
C ARG A 168 -10.20 10.57 -10.17
N MET A 169 -10.35 9.67 -9.21
CA MET A 169 -9.24 8.97 -8.58
C MET A 169 -8.96 7.67 -9.32
N CYS A 170 -7.70 7.50 -9.75
CA CYS A 170 -7.22 6.27 -10.38
C CYS A 170 -5.98 5.81 -9.62
N SER A 171 -5.94 4.56 -9.22
CA SER A 171 -4.72 3.98 -8.65
C SER A 171 -3.63 3.85 -9.71
N GLU A 172 -2.41 4.15 -9.33
CA GLU A 172 -1.23 4.04 -10.17
C GLU A 172 -0.10 3.40 -9.36
N ARG A 173 0.60 2.45 -9.95
CA ARG A 173 1.70 1.74 -9.28
C ARG A 173 3.02 2.15 -9.89
N ILE A 174 3.89 2.71 -9.07
CA ILE A 174 5.26 3.09 -9.45
C ILE A 174 6.20 1.99 -8.99
N ASN A 175 6.98 1.44 -9.89
CA ASN A 175 7.90 0.35 -9.57
C ASN A 175 9.29 0.56 -10.19
N ALA A 176 10.29 -0.14 -9.62
CA ALA A 176 11.69 0.02 -10.01
C ALA A 176 11.99 -0.42 -11.46
N GLU A 177 11.15 -1.25 -12.07
CA GLU A 177 11.37 -1.72 -13.44
C GLU A 177 10.82 -0.74 -14.48
N SER A 178 9.61 -0.20 -14.26
CA SER A 178 8.99 0.77 -15.17
C SER A 178 9.53 2.18 -14.96
N ASP A 179 9.84 2.54 -13.72
CA ASP A 179 10.13 3.92 -13.30
C ASP A 179 11.43 4.05 -12.50
N PRO A 180 12.55 3.45 -12.96
CA PRO A 180 13.78 3.35 -12.16
C PRO A 180 14.42 4.70 -11.84
N SER A 181 14.18 5.73 -12.65
CA SER A 181 14.78 7.06 -12.48
C SER A 181 13.98 8.00 -11.58
N LEU A 182 12.78 7.61 -11.15
CA LEU A 182 11.93 8.50 -10.33
C LEU A 182 12.45 8.61 -8.90
N SER A 183 12.34 9.82 -8.35
CA SER A 183 12.73 10.12 -6.98
C SER A 183 11.88 9.34 -5.97
N ILE A 184 12.52 8.51 -5.12
CA ILE A 184 11.82 7.79 -4.06
C ILE A 184 11.12 8.77 -3.11
N VAL A 185 11.76 9.88 -2.76
CA VAL A 185 11.17 10.88 -1.86
C VAL A 185 9.90 11.48 -2.45
N ASP A 186 9.89 11.79 -3.76
CA ASP A 186 8.69 12.34 -4.39
C ASP A 186 7.55 11.32 -4.44
N ILE A 187 7.87 10.05 -4.72
CA ILE A 187 6.90 8.96 -4.72
C ILE A 187 6.35 8.70 -3.30
N LEU A 188 7.21 8.69 -2.28
CA LEU A 188 6.77 8.54 -0.89
C LEU A 188 5.91 9.70 -0.43
N MET A 189 6.25 10.94 -0.81
CA MET A 189 5.40 12.11 -0.55
C MET A 189 4.02 11.98 -1.22
N ALA A 190 3.96 11.43 -2.43
CA ALA A 190 2.69 11.19 -3.12
C ALA A 190 1.89 10.07 -2.45
N SER A 191 2.54 8.93 -2.16
CA SER A 191 1.90 7.79 -1.52
C SER A 191 1.36 8.08 -0.11
N THR A 192 1.95 9.05 0.60
CA THR A 192 1.52 9.46 1.95
C THR A 192 0.66 10.73 1.98
N ALA A 193 0.30 11.28 0.83
CA ALA A 193 -0.50 12.50 0.73
C ALA A 193 -1.98 12.26 1.03
N ILE A 194 -2.34 12.11 2.30
CA ILE A 194 -3.71 11.85 2.76
C ILE A 194 -4.64 12.96 2.25
N PRO A 195 -5.67 12.66 1.45
CA PRO A 195 -6.55 13.68 0.87
C PRO A 195 -7.14 14.62 1.93
N VAL A 196 -7.26 15.88 1.58
CA VAL A 196 -7.77 16.98 2.43
C VAL A 196 -6.79 17.37 3.54
N VAL A 197 -6.14 16.44 4.21
CA VAL A 197 -5.26 16.70 5.37
C VAL A 197 -3.87 17.14 4.92
N PHE A 198 -3.27 16.38 4.00
CA PHE A 198 -1.96 16.69 3.43
C PHE A 198 -2.11 17.26 2.01
N PRO A 199 -1.17 18.10 1.55
CA PRO A 199 -1.19 18.60 0.19
C PRO A 199 -0.96 17.45 -0.80
N ALA A 200 -1.66 17.49 -1.93
CA ALA A 200 -1.37 16.61 -3.04
C ALA A 200 0.07 16.86 -3.53
N ALA A 201 0.73 15.79 -3.98
CA ALA A 201 2.11 15.82 -4.39
C ALA A 201 2.25 15.79 -5.91
N ARG A 202 3.38 16.32 -6.40
CA ARG A 202 3.78 16.21 -7.80
C ARG A 202 5.06 15.40 -7.89
N ILE A 203 5.14 14.51 -8.87
CA ILE A 203 6.31 13.67 -9.12
C ILE A 203 6.98 14.15 -10.38
N ALA A 204 8.21 14.61 -10.27
CA ALA A 204 8.99 15.06 -11.41
C ALA A 204 9.31 13.86 -12.33
N GLY A 205 9.13 14.04 -13.64
CA GLY A 205 9.47 13.03 -14.64
C GLY A 205 8.36 12.03 -15.00
N VAL A 206 7.26 11.96 -14.22
CA VAL A 206 6.11 11.07 -14.52
C VAL A 206 5.19 11.66 -15.58
N THR A 207 5.20 12.97 -15.80
CA THR A 207 4.16 13.62 -16.59
C THR A 207 4.54 13.92 -18.02
N THR A 208 3.89 13.23 -18.95
CA THR A 208 3.58 13.73 -20.29
C THR A 208 2.38 14.70 -20.30
N ILE A 209 1.60 14.76 -19.23
CA ILE A 209 0.43 15.63 -19.08
C ILE A 209 0.74 16.67 -17.99
N LYS A 210 0.63 17.95 -18.33
CA LYS A 210 0.81 19.04 -17.38
C LYS A 210 -0.25 18.96 -16.27
N ASP A 211 0.19 19.18 -15.03
CA ASP A 211 -0.66 19.41 -13.85
C ASP A 211 -1.42 18.19 -13.29
N ILE A 212 -0.80 17.00 -13.31
CA ILE A 212 -1.32 15.87 -12.54
C ILE A 212 -0.84 15.97 -11.09
N ASP A 213 -1.78 15.95 -10.16
CA ASP A 213 -1.54 15.85 -8.73
C ASP A 213 -1.78 14.41 -8.26
N TYR A 214 -0.99 13.96 -7.30
CA TYR A 214 -1.07 12.63 -6.70
C TYR A 214 -1.43 12.72 -5.22
N VAL A 215 -2.20 11.75 -4.76
CA VAL A 215 -2.55 11.57 -3.35
C VAL A 215 -2.29 10.13 -2.92
N ASP A 216 -2.49 9.85 -1.65
CA ASP A 216 -2.33 8.55 -0.99
C ASP A 216 -2.98 7.42 -1.80
N GLY A 217 -2.25 6.32 -1.99
CA GLY A 217 -2.69 5.19 -2.79
C GLY A 217 -3.93 4.50 -2.23
N GLY A 218 -4.06 4.45 -0.90
CA GLY A 218 -5.23 3.91 -0.21
C GLY A 218 -6.52 4.74 -0.38
N ALA A 219 -6.42 5.95 -0.93
CA ALA A 219 -7.58 6.74 -1.32
C ALA A 219 -8.25 6.23 -2.62
N GLY A 220 -7.50 5.49 -3.43
CA GLY A 220 -7.97 4.84 -4.65
C GLY A 220 -8.38 3.38 -4.44
N GLU A 221 -7.96 2.53 -5.38
CA GLU A 221 -8.34 1.11 -5.39
C GLU A 221 -7.32 0.20 -4.70
N ASP A 222 -6.14 0.71 -4.32
CA ASP A 222 -5.03 -0.05 -3.75
C ASP A 222 -4.98 -0.02 -2.21
N TYR A 223 -6.14 -0.07 -1.55
CA TYR A 223 -6.21 -0.15 -0.08
C TYR A 223 -5.44 -1.36 0.50
N VAL A 224 -5.38 -2.46 -0.27
CA VAL A 224 -4.46 -3.60 -0.06
C VAL A 224 -3.79 -3.83 -1.41
N PRO A 225 -2.54 -3.40 -1.62
CA PRO A 225 -1.91 -3.35 -2.94
C PRO A 225 -1.40 -4.73 -3.41
N TYR A 226 -2.28 -5.74 -3.45
CA TYR A 226 -1.94 -7.10 -3.89
C TYR A 226 -1.91 -7.26 -5.42
N GLU A 227 -2.56 -6.37 -6.16
CA GLU A 227 -2.60 -6.49 -7.62
C GLU A 227 -1.22 -6.35 -8.25
N ALA A 228 -0.31 -5.58 -7.63
CA ALA A 228 1.09 -5.51 -8.04
C ALA A 228 1.80 -6.88 -8.00
N ILE A 229 1.39 -7.78 -7.09
CA ILE A 229 1.89 -9.17 -7.06
C ILE A 229 1.43 -9.91 -8.31
N LEU A 230 0.15 -9.83 -8.67
CA LEU A 230 -0.40 -10.48 -9.85
C LEU A 230 0.25 -9.99 -11.14
N GLU A 231 0.48 -8.69 -11.25
CA GLU A 231 1.17 -8.05 -12.38
C GLU A 231 2.61 -8.56 -12.49
N PHE A 232 3.34 -8.62 -11.38
CA PHE A 232 4.72 -9.10 -11.36
C PHE A 232 4.81 -10.60 -11.69
N GLU A 233 3.95 -11.45 -11.08
CA GLU A 233 3.89 -12.88 -11.40
C GLU A 233 3.61 -13.11 -12.89
N ALA A 234 2.65 -12.38 -13.44
CA ALA A 234 2.30 -12.48 -14.87
C ALA A 234 3.44 -12.02 -15.78
N ALA A 235 4.07 -10.88 -15.47
CA ALA A 235 5.16 -10.33 -16.28
C ALA A 235 6.41 -11.22 -16.29
N ARG A 236 6.66 -11.95 -15.20
CA ARG A 236 7.83 -12.81 -15.03
C ARG A 236 7.55 -14.30 -15.25
N ASN A 237 6.31 -14.67 -15.52
CA ASN A 237 5.86 -16.06 -15.61
C ASN A 237 6.35 -16.90 -14.42
N LEU A 238 6.13 -16.39 -13.21
CA LEU A 238 6.47 -17.04 -11.95
C LEU A 238 5.30 -17.01 -10.97
N ALA A 239 5.42 -17.76 -9.88
CA ALA A 239 4.52 -17.66 -8.73
C ALA A 239 5.35 -17.54 -7.45
N PHE A 240 4.97 -16.67 -6.51
CA PHE A 240 5.63 -16.63 -5.21
C PHE A 240 5.24 -17.85 -4.36
N GLU A 241 6.18 -18.37 -3.58
CA GLU A 241 5.92 -19.47 -2.65
C GLU A 241 4.97 -19.05 -1.54
N LYS A 242 5.19 -17.85 -1.02
CA LYS A 242 4.38 -17.24 0.03
C LYS A 242 4.21 -15.74 -0.21
N VAL A 243 3.04 -15.25 0.15
CA VAL A 243 2.76 -13.81 0.19
C VAL A 243 2.29 -13.46 1.58
N PHE A 244 2.94 -12.48 2.21
CA PHE A 244 2.52 -11.97 3.50
C PHE A 244 1.85 -10.61 3.32
N ILE A 245 0.60 -10.47 3.78
CA ILE A 245 -0.10 -9.19 3.89
C ILE A 245 0.04 -8.72 5.33
N VAL A 246 0.81 -7.65 5.52
CA VAL A 246 1.02 -6.99 6.82
C VAL A 246 0.15 -5.75 6.91
N SER A 247 -0.59 -5.62 8.00
CA SER A 247 -1.49 -4.50 8.22
C SER A 247 -1.51 -4.10 9.69
N ARG A 248 -1.93 -2.88 9.94
CA ARG A 248 -2.14 -2.35 11.29
C ARG A 248 -3.46 -2.79 11.89
N LYS A 249 -3.57 -2.69 13.22
CA LYS A 249 -4.85 -2.77 13.90
C LYS A 249 -5.81 -1.69 13.39
N SER A 250 -7.05 -2.07 13.11
CA SER A 250 -8.12 -1.10 12.94
C SER A 250 -8.62 -0.70 14.33
N ASN A 251 -8.39 0.55 14.68
CA ASN A 251 -8.90 1.05 15.95
C ASN A 251 -10.37 1.39 15.85
N THR A 252 -11.02 1.31 17.02
CA THR A 252 -12.43 1.63 17.19
C THR A 252 -12.71 3.12 17.22
N VAL A 253 -11.69 3.94 17.44
CA VAL A 253 -11.86 5.38 17.56
C VAL A 253 -10.81 6.07 16.69
N PRO A 254 -11.19 6.60 15.53
CA PRO A 254 -10.36 7.57 14.84
C PRO A 254 -10.42 8.85 15.65
N GLU A 255 -9.48 9.06 16.53
CA GLU A 255 -9.25 10.37 17.12
C GLU A 255 -8.16 11.06 16.33
N VAL A 256 -8.48 12.22 15.81
CA VAL A 256 -7.51 13.13 15.21
C VAL A 256 -6.77 13.81 16.36
N SER A 257 -5.48 14.08 16.21
CA SER A 257 -4.73 14.85 17.20
C SER A 257 -5.45 16.17 17.49
N GLU A 258 -5.24 16.74 18.70
CA GLU A 258 -5.87 18.02 19.05
C GLU A 258 -5.49 19.13 18.06
N GLU A 259 -4.28 19.10 17.52
CA GLU A 259 -3.82 20.07 16.52
C GLU A 259 -4.66 19.99 15.24
N LEU A 260 -4.90 18.79 14.72
CA LEU A 260 -5.75 18.61 13.55
C LEU A 260 -7.21 18.90 13.84
N ARG A 261 -7.69 18.61 15.06
CA ARG A 261 -9.04 18.97 15.50
C ARG A 261 -9.20 20.49 15.59
N ALA A 262 -8.19 21.21 16.07
CA ALA A 262 -8.17 22.67 16.08
C ALA A 262 -8.23 23.28 14.66
N LEU A 263 -7.79 22.53 13.65
CA LEU A 263 -7.91 22.88 12.23
C LEU A 263 -9.28 22.55 11.61
N GLY A 264 -10.20 22.01 12.41
CA GLY A 264 -11.53 21.62 11.93
C GLY A 264 -11.57 20.24 11.25
N VAL A 265 -10.50 19.44 11.35
CA VAL A 265 -10.54 18.02 10.99
C VAL A 265 -11.32 17.30 12.07
N ASN A 266 -12.61 17.20 11.87
CA ASN A 266 -13.51 16.46 12.74
C ASN A 266 -13.95 15.19 12.01
N ASP A 267 -13.20 14.13 12.23
CA ASP A 267 -13.47 12.80 11.71
C ASP A 267 -14.80 12.22 12.22
N ARG A 268 -15.25 12.64 13.39
CA ARG A 268 -16.57 12.24 13.92
C ARG A 268 -17.73 12.99 13.26
N GLY A 269 -17.56 14.26 12.91
CA GLY A 269 -18.69 15.11 12.53
C GLY A 269 -19.47 14.65 11.31
N LEU A 270 -18.80 14.15 10.28
CA LEU A 270 -19.46 13.62 9.08
C LEU A 270 -19.91 12.17 9.29
N PHE A 271 -19.05 11.34 9.85
CA PHE A 271 -19.33 9.92 10.05
C PHE A 271 -20.40 9.69 11.11
N ASP A 272 -20.41 10.47 12.18
CA ASP A 272 -21.47 10.43 13.20
C ASP A 272 -22.84 10.84 12.62
N LYS A 273 -22.87 11.87 11.77
CA LYS A 273 -24.11 12.27 11.07
C LYS A 273 -24.63 11.19 10.12
N LEU A 274 -23.74 10.39 9.56
CA LEU A 274 -24.07 9.28 8.66
C LEU A 274 -24.30 7.96 9.42
N GLY A 275 -24.09 7.93 10.74
CA GLY A 275 -24.14 6.69 11.54
C GLY A 275 -23.07 5.67 11.16
N ILE A 276 -21.94 6.13 10.60
CA ILE A 276 -20.86 5.27 10.12
C ILE A 276 -19.70 5.32 11.12
N SER A 277 -19.28 4.17 11.61
CA SER A 277 -18.01 4.03 12.32
C SER A 277 -16.86 3.95 11.30
N PRO A 278 -15.92 4.93 11.28
CA PRO A 278 -14.78 4.90 10.36
C PRO A 278 -13.95 3.63 10.48
N GLU A 279 -13.86 3.10 11.69
CA GLU A 279 -13.15 1.85 11.95
C GLU A 279 -13.86 0.65 11.37
N ARG A 280 -15.19 0.55 11.56
CA ARG A 280 -15.97 -0.49 10.89
C ARG A 280 -15.84 -0.40 9.39
N LEU A 281 -15.78 0.84 8.85
CA LEU A 281 -15.55 1.07 7.43
C LEU A 281 -14.16 0.56 7.01
N ALA A 282 -13.10 0.94 7.72
CA ALA A 282 -11.74 0.49 7.43
C ALA A 282 -11.60 -1.05 7.51
N SER A 283 -12.18 -1.66 8.55
CA SER A 283 -12.21 -3.12 8.69
C SER A 283 -12.99 -3.80 7.55
N ARG A 284 -14.15 -3.24 7.17
CA ARG A 284 -14.94 -3.75 6.05
C ARG A 284 -14.23 -3.61 4.72
N LEU A 285 -13.54 -2.50 4.48
CA LEU A 285 -12.73 -2.31 3.28
C LEU A 285 -11.60 -3.33 3.23
N PHE A 286 -10.85 -3.49 4.30
CA PHE A 286 -9.79 -4.50 4.38
C PHE A 286 -10.32 -5.90 4.04
N LEU A 287 -11.39 -6.34 4.70
CA LEU A 287 -12.03 -7.63 4.43
C LEU A 287 -12.59 -7.74 3.01
N LYS A 288 -13.13 -6.64 2.46
CA LYS A 288 -13.61 -6.57 1.06
C LYS A 288 -12.47 -6.88 0.09
N TYR A 289 -11.31 -6.23 0.24
CA TYR A 289 -10.16 -6.44 -0.63
C TYR A 289 -9.56 -7.84 -0.48
N LEU A 290 -9.46 -8.37 0.74
CA LEU A 290 -9.04 -9.76 0.96
C LEU A 290 -10.01 -10.77 0.33
N ALA A 291 -11.31 -10.55 0.47
CA ALA A 291 -12.32 -11.40 -0.17
C ALA A 291 -12.33 -11.25 -1.70
N GLN A 292 -11.96 -10.09 -2.23
CA GLN A 292 -11.76 -9.86 -3.66
C GLN A 292 -10.55 -10.64 -4.16
N LEU A 293 -9.41 -10.57 -3.49
CA LEU A 293 -8.23 -11.38 -3.78
C LEU A 293 -8.57 -12.88 -3.82
N ALA A 294 -9.27 -13.39 -2.80
CA ALA A 294 -9.64 -14.81 -2.74
C ALA A 294 -10.54 -15.25 -3.90
N ARG A 295 -11.40 -14.36 -4.41
CA ARG A 295 -12.28 -14.67 -5.56
C ARG A 295 -11.59 -14.53 -6.90
N GLN A 296 -10.78 -13.49 -7.09
CA GLN A 296 -10.18 -13.15 -8.39
C GLN A 296 -8.91 -13.95 -8.66
N ALA A 297 -8.16 -14.28 -7.62
CA ALA A 297 -6.88 -14.98 -7.73
C ALA A 297 -6.76 -16.09 -6.66
N PRO A 298 -7.56 -17.17 -6.76
CA PRO A 298 -7.57 -18.24 -5.76
C PRO A 298 -6.20 -18.88 -5.58
N GLY A 299 -5.44 -19.09 -6.64
CA GLY A 299 -4.08 -19.64 -6.55
C GLY A 299 -3.10 -18.73 -5.79
N LEU A 300 -3.26 -17.41 -5.82
CA LEU A 300 -2.51 -16.48 -4.97
C LEU A 300 -3.05 -16.53 -3.54
N ALA A 301 -4.35 -16.58 -3.36
CA ALA A 301 -5.00 -16.63 -2.04
C ALA A 301 -4.55 -17.83 -1.22
N ASP A 302 -4.37 -18.99 -1.84
CA ASP A 302 -3.90 -20.24 -1.19
C ASP A 302 -2.48 -20.11 -0.61
N ARG A 303 -1.69 -19.20 -1.14
CA ARG A 303 -0.30 -18.95 -0.75
C ARG A 303 -0.14 -17.66 0.08
N THR A 304 -1.25 -17.00 0.40
CA THR A 304 -1.29 -15.72 1.10
C THR A 304 -1.59 -15.90 2.58
N PHE A 305 -0.80 -15.19 3.39
CA PHE A 305 -0.95 -15.13 4.84
C PHE A 305 -1.20 -13.68 5.27
N VAL A 306 -2.11 -13.48 6.21
CA VAL A 306 -2.45 -12.17 6.78
C VAL A 306 -1.90 -12.07 8.18
N TRP A 307 -1.23 -10.97 8.50
CA TRP A 307 -0.79 -10.67 9.84
C TRP A 307 -1.22 -9.26 10.23
N ARG A 308 -2.17 -9.17 11.14
CA ARG A 308 -2.81 -7.94 11.57
C ARG A 308 -3.10 -8.00 13.06
N PRO A 309 -2.60 -7.03 13.86
CA PRO A 309 -2.76 -7.07 15.31
C PRO A 309 -4.21 -6.83 15.73
N ASP A 310 -4.59 -7.41 16.88
CA ASP A 310 -5.89 -7.24 17.53
C ASP A 310 -5.78 -6.91 19.03
N PHE A 311 -4.62 -6.47 19.51
CA PHE A 311 -4.41 -6.08 20.91
C PHE A 311 -5.40 -4.97 21.36
N GLN A 312 -5.60 -4.83 22.68
CA GLN A 312 -6.63 -3.94 23.23
C GLN A 312 -6.28 -2.44 23.11
N ALA A 313 -4.99 -2.06 23.17
CA ALA A 313 -4.57 -0.65 23.08
C ALA A 313 -5.07 0.02 21.79
N SER A 314 -5.49 1.26 21.90
CA SER A 314 -5.94 2.09 20.78
C SER A 314 -4.99 3.27 20.58
N PHE A 315 -4.67 3.56 19.32
CA PHE A 315 -3.77 4.65 18.95
C PHE A 315 -4.42 5.54 17.87
N LEU A 316 -4.16 6.83 17.94
CA LEU A 316 -4.72 7.79 16.99
C LEU A 316 -4.13 7.62 15.60
N LEU A 317 -4.92 7.92 14.57
CA LEU A 317 -4.50 7.75 13.17
C LEU A 317 -3.32 8.66 12.79
N LEU A 318 -3.28 9.87 13.33
CA LEU A 318 -2.28 10.89 12.99
C LEU A 318 -1.50 11.37 14.24
N ASP A 319 -1.33 10.51 15.24
CA ASP A 319 -0.51 10.79 16.42
C ASP A 319 0.87 10.16 16.29
N PHE A 320 1.80 10.92 15.72
CA PHE A 320 3.20 10.51 15.58
C PHE A 320 4.01 10.63 16.89
N ASN A 321 3.41 11.05 18.00
CA ASN A 321 4.07 11.06 19.30
C ASN A 321 3.98 9.71 20.02
N SER A 322 3.13 8.78 19.54
CA SER A 322 2.89 7.47 20.17
C SER A 322 3.64 6.32 19.50
N LEU A 323 4.56 6.57 18.56
CA LEU A 323 5.16 5.54 17.71
C LEU A 323 5.91 4.46 18.50
N GLY A 324 6.70 4.83 19.51
CA GLY A 324 7.41 3.87 20.35
C GLY A 324 6.47 2.94 21.12
N ALA A 325 5.39 3.48 21.71
CA ALA A 325 4.39 2.68 22.43
C ALA A 325 3.68 1.69 21.48
N GLN A 326 3.40 2.11 20.25
CA GLN A 326 2.79 1.25 19.22
C GLN A 326 3.72 0.10 18.82
N TYR A 327 5.00 0.42 18.61
CA TYR A 327 6.02 -0.59 18.28
C TYR A 327 6.09 -1.66 19.35
N ALA A 328 6.28 -1.25 20.61
CA ALA A 328 6.39 -2.16 21.75
C ALA A 328 5.14 -3.04 21.94
N ALA A 329 3.94 -2.45 21.91
CA ALA A 329 2.69 -3.20 22.03
C ALA A 329 2.51 -4.23 20.90
N THR A 330 2.92 -3.88 19.68
CA THR A 330 2.82 -4.80 18.55
C THR A 330 3.86 -5.90 18.62
N GLN A 331 5.08 -5.58 19.04
CA GLN A 331 6.15 -6.56 19.22
C GLN A 331 5.77 -7.59 20.28
N GLU A 332 5.22 -7.16 21.42
CA GLU A 332 4.71 -8.06 22.46
C GLU A 332 3.59 -8.99 21.91
N TRP A 333 2.61 -8.40 21.22
CA TRP A 333 1.54 -9.18 20.60
C TRP A 333 2.07 -10.19 19.57
N ALA A 334 3.04 -9.79 18.75
CA ALA A 334 3.63 -10.62 17.72
C ALA A 334 4.33 -11.87 18.30
N GLN A 335 4.88 -11.81 19.51
CA GLN A 335 5.51 -12.97 20.15
C GLN A 335 4.53 -14.13 20.36
N ALA A 336 3.26 -13.83 20.65
CA ALA A 336 2.21 -14.81 20.90
C ALA A 336 1.34 -15.13 19.69
N SER A 337 1.60 -14.51 18.53
CA SER A 337 0.80 -14.62 17.31
C SER A 337 1.61 -15.11 16.11
N ALA A 338 0.94 -15.50 15.04
CA ALA A 338 1.56 -15.88 13.78
C ALA A 338 0.72 -15.40 12.60
N PRO A 339 1.32 -15.24 11.40
CA PRO A 339 0.56 -15.02 10.18
C PRO A 339 -0.47 -16.12 9.94
N VAL A 340 -1.71 -15.75 9.63
CA VAL A 340 -2.84 -16.67 9.43
C VAL A 340 -3.09 -16.83 7.92
N PRO A 341 -3.30 -18.06 7.41
CA PRO A 341 -3.70 -18.26 6.01
C PRO A 341 -4.92 -17.41 5.65
N LEU A 342 -4.89 -16.76 4.49
CA LEU A 342 -5.93 -15.81 4.07
C LEU A 342 -7.35 -16.38 4.17
N LEU A 343 -7.56 -17.62 3.72
CA LEU A 343 -8.89 -18.24 3.73
C LEU A 343 -9.39 -18.50 5.14
N GLN A 344 -8.48 -18.89 6.04
CA GLN A 344 -8.78 -19.05 7.47
C GLN A 344 -9.12 -17.69 8.09
N TYR A 345 -8.31 -16.64 7.85
CA TYR A 345 -8.56 -15.30 8.33
C TYR A 345 -9.95 -14.77 7.90
N LEU A 346 -10.34 -15.00 6.64
CA LEU A 346 -11.66 -14.62 6.13
C LEU A 346 -12.80 -15.42 6.75
N SER A 347 -12.60 -16.69 7.11
CA SER A 347 -13.60 -17.51 7.78
C SER A 347 -13.83 -17.07 9.22
N GLU A 348 -12.77 -16.77 9.95
CA GLU A 348 -12.81 -16.29 11.34
C GLU A 348 -13.47 -14.91 11.44
N ALA A 349 -13.14 -14.00 10.50
CA ALA A 349 -13.72 -12.66 10.45
C ALA A 349 -15.23 -12.62 10.11
N ARG A 350 -15.81 -13.71 9.60
CA ARG A 350 -17.25 -13.85 9.31
C ARG A 350 -18.03 -14.45 10.44
N SER A 351 -17.36 -15.05 11.40
CA SER A 351 -18.03 -15.60 12.60
C SER A 351 -18.47 -14.42 13.49
N PRO A 352 -19.75 -14.40 13.95
CA PRO A 352 -20.32 -13.28 14.72
C PRO A 352 -19.69 -13.13 16.10
#